data_c38392b21343944450f2feb5bf59c898
#
_entry.id   c38392b21343944450f2feb5bf59c898
#
_cell.length_a   1.000
_cell.length_b   1.000
_cell.length_c   1.000
_cell.angle_alpha   90.00
_cell.angle_beta   90.00
_cell.angle_gamma   90.00
#
_symmetry.space_group_name_H-M   'P 1'
#
loop_
_entity.id
_entity.type
_entity.pdbx_description
1 polymer ?
#
loop_
_entity_poly.entity_id
_entity_poly.type
_entity_poly.pdbx_seq_one_letter_code
_entity_poly.pdbx_strand_id
1 'polypeptide(L)'
;ADIVTTDVWTSMGDEQENEERKKIFKSYQVNMNLMSKAKKDAIFLHCLPAHRGEEIDDIILDSDFSAVWQQAHNRLYSSMALIEFLLSDQD
;
A
#
# COMPACT_ATOMS: atom_id res chain seq x y z
N ALA A 1 6.18 11.08 9.39
CA ALA A 1 4.89 10.74 8.75
C ALA A 1 4.07 9.84 9.65
N ASP A 2 2.75 9.96 9.54
CA ASP A 2 1.80 9.11 10.25
C ASP A 2 1.43 7.88 9.43
N ILE A 3 1.44 8.02 8.12
CA ILE A 3 1.08 6.97 7.19
C ILE A 3 2.16 6.90 6.11
N VAL A 4 2.62 5.69 5.82
CA VAL A 4 3.52 5.41 4.70
C VAL A 4 2.77 4.49 3.74
N THR A 5 2.69 4.89 2.48
CA THR A 5 2.00 4.10 1.47
C THR A 5 2.83 4.01 0.21
N THR A 6 2.66 2.93 -0.53
CA THR A 6 3.31 2.72 -1.82
C THR A 6 2.39 1.92 -2.74
N ASP A 7 2.82 1.76 -3.97
CA ASP A 7 2.14 0.95 -4.97
C ASP A 7 3.19 0.25 -5.83
N VAL A 8 2.75 -0.68 -6.65
CA VAL A 8 3.63 -1.42 -7.55
C VAL A 8 4.30 -0.48 -8.54
N TRP A 9 5.56 -0.81 -8.89
CA TRP A 9 6.32 0.00 -9.84
C TRP A 9 5.94 -0.26 -11.28
N THR A 10 5.38 -1.45 -11.56
CA THR A 10 4.99 -1.86 -12.90
C THR A 10 3.58 -2.42 -12.86
N SER A 11 2.70 -1.84 -13.67
CA SER A 11 1.33 -2.31 -13.77
C SER A 11 1.28 -3.68 -14.44
N MET A 12 0.20 -4.43 -14.19
CA MET A 12 -0.03 -5.71 -14.85
C MET A 12 -0.04 -5.51 -16.37
N GLY A 13 0.74 -6.32 -17.08
CA GLY A 13 0.88 -6.24 -18.52
C GLY A 13 2.14 -5.55 -19.02
N ASP A 14 2.89 -4.88 -18.14
CA ASP A 14 4.10 -4.12 -18.50
C ASP A 14 5.38 -4.86 -18.06
N GLU A 15 5.36 -6.19 -18.10
CA GLU A 15 6.46 -7.02 -17.60
C GLU A 15 7.80 -6.79 -18.32
N GLN A 16 7.75 -6.33 -19.58
CA GLN A 16 8.97 -6.07 -20.35
C GLN A 16 9.82 -4.94 -19.76
N GLU A 17 9.18 -3.97 -19.13
CA GLU A 17 9.86 -2.83 -18.48
C GLU A 17 10.21 -3.09 -17.02
N ASN A 18 9.78 -4.23 -16.48
CA ASN A 18 9.87 -4.52 -15.06
C ASN A 18 11.30 -4.52 -14.53
N GLU A 19 12.22 -5.16 -15.24
CA GLU A 19 13.62 -5.26 -14.80
C GLU A 19 14.31 -3.88 -14.78
N GLU A 20 14.01 -3.04 -15.76
CA GLU A 20 14.56 -1.69 -15.81
C GLU A 20 14.00 -0.84 -14.68
N ARG A 21 12.69 -0.89 -14.45
CA ARG A 21 12.04 -0.15 -13.37
C ARG A 21 12.51 -0.58 -12.00
N LYS A 22 12.75 -1.86 -11.79
CA LYS A 22 13.30 -2.37 -10.53
C LYS A 22 14.63 -1.72 -10.19
N LYS A 23 15.51 -1.54 -11.18
CA LYS A 23 16.82 -0.91 -10.98
C LYS A 23 16.66 0.57 -10.63
N ILE A 24 15.76 1.27 -11.33
CA ILE A 24 15.54 2.70 -11.13
C ILE A 24 14.90 2.97 -9.76
N PHE A 25 13.90 2.17 -9.38
CA PHE A 25 13.10 2.44 -8.18
C PHE A 25 13.60 1.75 -6.91
N LYS A 26 14.67 0.96 -7.00
CA LYS A 26 15.16 0.17 -5.87
C LYS A 26 15.40 1.01 -4.61
N SER A 27 15.90 2.21 -4.76
CA SER A 27 16.15 3.12 -3.63
C SER A 27 14.87 3.67 -2.99
N TYR A 28 13.74 3.48 -3.64
CA TYR A 28 12.43 3.93 -3.14
C TYR A 28 11.63 2.82 -2.47
N GLN A 29 12.20 1.63 -2.34
CA GLN A 29 11.53 0.52 -1.67
C GLN A 29 11.19 0.92 -0.22
N VAL A 30 9.97 0.57 0.20
CA VAL A 30 9.59 0.73 1.60
C VAL A 30 10.18 -0.43 2.39
N ASN A 31 11.10 -0.11 3.28
CA ASN A 31 11.83 -1.06 4.11
C ASN A 31 11.90 -0.55 5.54
N MET A 32 12.58 -1.32 6.41
CA MET A 32 12.67 -0.96 7.82
C MET A 32 13.41 0.36 8.03
N ASN A 33 14.43 0.65 7.22
CA ASN A 33 15.16 1.92 7.30
C ASN A 33 14.21 3.11 7.02
N LEU A 34 13.37 3.00 6.01
CA LEU A 34 12.39 4.04 5.69
C LEU A 34 11.36 4.16 6.79
N MET A 35 10.79 3.04 7.24
CA MET A 35 9.78 3.05 8.31
C MET A 35 10.32 3.62 9.62
N SER A 36 11.60 3.41 9.92
CA SER A 36 12.21 3.94 11.14
C SER A 36 12.25 5.47 11.18
N LYS A 37 12.13 6.12 10.03
CA LYS A 37 12.10 7.58 9.91
C LYS A 37 10.71 8.16 10.04
N ALA A 38 9.69 7.33 10.00
CA ALA A 38 8.33 7.74 10.26
C ALA A 38 8.05 7.78 11.76
N LYS A 39 6.87 8.22 12.16
CA LYS A 39 6.47 8.18 13.57
C LYS A 39 6.47 6.74 14.08
N LYS A 40 6.66 6.61 15.39
CA LYS A 40 6.74 5.29 16.04
C LYS A 40 5.46 4.48 15.83
N ASP A 41 4.32 5.13 15.79
CA ASP A 41 3.01 4.52 15.58
C ASP A 41 2.50 4.64 14.15
N ALA A 42 3.39 4.96 13.20
CA ALA A 42 3.02 5.04 11.80
C ALA A 42 2.51 3.70 11.27
N ILE A 43 1.55 3.77 10.36
CA ILE A 43 1.03 2.57 9.70
C ILE A 43 1.47 2.53 8.24
N PHE A 44 1.58 1.32 7.71
CA PHE A 44 1.90 1.08 6.30
C PHE A 44 0.65 0.62 5.56
N LEU A 45 0.40 1.23 4.39
CA LEU A 45 -0.73 0.91 3.52
C LEU A 45 -0.25 0.55 2.11
N HIS A 46 -0.97 -0.34 1.47
CA HIS A 46 -0.76 -0.77 0.08
C HIS A 46 -2.08 -1.28 -0.48
N CYS A 47 -2.44 -0.84 -1.66
CA CYS A 47 -3.73 -1.21 -2.27
C CYS A 47 -3.80 -2.67 -2.72
N LEU A 48 -2.67 -3.38 -2.75
CA LEU A 48 -2.55 -4.76 -3.24
C LEU A 48 -3.04 -4.92 -4.70
N PRO A 49 -2.52 -5.89 -5.46
CA PRO A 49 -1.50 -6.86 -5.06
C PRO A 49 -0.13 -6.22 -4.85
N ALA A 50 0.66 -6.77 -3.94
CA ALA A 50 2.01 -6.29 -3.64
C ALA A 50 3.06 -7.24 -4.22
N HIS A 51 4.19 -6.68 -4.63
CA HIS A 51 5.32 -7.46 -5.12
C HIS A 51 6.41 -7.46 -4.04
N ARG A 52 6.43 -8.50 -3.22
CA ARG A 52 7.39 -8.63 -2.12
C ARG A 52 8.82 -8.57 -2.66
N GLY A 53 9.64 -7.74 -2.03
CA GLY A 53 11.03 -7.51 -2.46
C GLY A 53 11.20 -6.43 -3.53
N GLU A 54 10.12 -5.92 -4.10
CA GLU A 54 10.16 -4.80 -5.05
C GLU A 54 9.80 -3.49 -4.34
N GLU A 55 8.57 -2.98 -4.48
CA GLU A 55 8.16 -1.72 -3.86
C GLU A 55 8.07 -1.81 -2.34
N ILE A 56 7.96 -3.02 -1.81
CA ILE A 56 7.83 -3.29 -0.38
C ILE A 56 8.74 -4.44 0.03
N ASP A 57 9.49 -4.24 1.11
CA ASP A 57 10.23 -5.34 1.73
C ASP A 57 9.25 -6.30 2.40
N ASP A 58 9.49 -7.58 2.21
CA ASP A 58 8.66 -8.66 2.73
C ASP A 58 8.38 -8.52 4.23
N ILE A 59 9.39 -8.11 4.98
CA ILE A 59 9.28 -7.90 6.44
C ILE A 59 8.20 -6.87 6.79
N ILE A 60 8.09 -5.79 6.02
CA ILE A 60 7.16 -4.71 6.35
C ILE A 60 5.71 -5.12 6.10
N LEU A 61 5.46 -5.85 5.01
CA LEU A 61 4.11 -6.23 4.61
C LEU A 61 3.39 -7.04 5.70
N ASP A 62 4.12 -7.88 6.41
CA ASP A 62 3.58 -8.74 7.48
C ASP A 62 3.93 -8.24 8.89
N SER A 63 4.46 -7.03 9.00
CA SER A 63 4.86 -6.44 10.29
C SER A 63 3.70 -5.82 11.04
N ASP A 64 3.96 -5.41 12.27
CA ASP A 64 3.00 -4.67 13.09
C ASP A 64 2.67 -3.29 12.53
N PHE A 65 3.51 -2.74 11.65
CA PHE A 65 3.21 -1.49 10.94
C PHE A 65 2.11 -1.66 9.90
N SER A 66 1.96 -2.88 9.37
CA SER A 66 1.11 -3.14 8.21
C SER A 66 -0.37 -3.12 8.59
N ALA A 67 -1.14 -2.30 7.89
CA ALA A 67 -2.60 -2.29 7.96
C ALA A 67 -3.23 -2.66 6.62
N VAL A 68 -2.45 -3.32 5.73
CA VAL A 68 -2.87 -3.61 4.35
C VAL A 68 -4.07 -4.56 4.30
N TRP A 69 -4.09 -5.55 5.19
CA TRP A 69 -5.18 -6.53 5.20
C TRP A 69 -6.49 -5.91 5.66
N GLN A 70 -6.42 -5.07 6.69
CA GLN A 70 -7.57 -4.30 7.14
C GLN A 70 -8.02 -3.28 6.08
N GLN A 71 -7.08 -2.64 5.41
CA GLN A 71 -7.36 -1.73 4.31
C GLN A 71 -8.12 -2.43 3.18
N ALA A 72 -7.63 -3.60 2.77
CA ALA A 72 -8.27 -4.40 1.71
C ALA A 72 -9.70 -4.78 2.09
N HIS A 73 -9.89 -5.20 3.33
CA HIS A 73 -11.21 -5.56 3.86
C HIS A 73 -12.15 -4.35 3.95
N ASN A 74 -11.63 -3.21 4.40
CA ASN A 74 -12.39 -1.98 4.56
C ASN A 74 -12.84 -1.38 3.24
N ARG A 75 -12.22 -1.75 2.13
CA ARG A 75 -12.66 -1.29 0.81
C ARG A 75 -14.11 -1.66 0.55
N LEU A 76 -14.51 -2.86 0.96
CA LEU A 76 -15.92 -3.28 0.89
C LEU A 76 -16.82 -2.36 1.70
N TYR A 77 -16.48 -2.16 2.97
CA TYR A 77 -17.30 -1.36 3.86
C TYR A 77 -17.35 0.12 3.47
N SER A 78 -16.23 0.66 3.02
CA SER A 78 -16.17 2.06 2.56
C SER A 78 -17.06 2.27 1.33
N SER A 79 -17.02 1.33 0.39
CA SER A 79 -17.87 1.38 -0.80
C SER A 79 -19.34 1.25 -0.46
N MET A 80 -19.68 0.34 0.45
CA MET A 80 -21.05 0.16 0.92
C MET A 80 -21.57 1.43 1.61
N ALA A 81 -20.76 2.02 2.48
CA ALA A 81 -21.12 3.23 3.20
C ALA A 81 -21.33 4.41 2.25
N LEU A 82 -20.47 4.54 1.25
CA LEU A 82 -20.59 5.60 0.24
C LEU A 82 -21.88 5.44 -0.58
N ILE A 83 -22.18 4.23 -1.03
CA ILE A 83 -23.40 3.96 -1.80
C ILE A 83 -24.62 4.25 -0.94
N GLU A 84 -24.63 3.80 0.30
CA GLU A 84 -25.73 4.06 1.23
C GLU A 84 -25.93 5.57 1.44
N PHE A 85 -24.85 6.31 1.65
CA PHE A 85 -24.87 7.76 1.80
C PHE A 85 -25.48 8.45 0.58
N LEU A 86 -25.05 8.04 -0.63
CA LEU A 86 -25.53 8.65 -1.87
C LEU A 86 -26.98 8.32 -2.20
N LEU A 87 -27.47 7.16 -1.76
CA LEU A 87 -28.83 6.72 -2.02
C LEU A 87 -29.80 7.08 -0.89
N SER A 88 -29.28 7.47 0.27
CA SER A 88 -30.14 7.86 1.41
C SER A 88 -30.69 9.26 1.23
N ASP A 89 -31.83 9.51 1.91
CA ASP A 89 -32.41 10.85 2.02
C ASP A 89 -31.55 11.67 2.99
N GLN A 90 -30.99 12.77 2.52
CA GLN A 90 -29.98 13.55 3.25
C GLN A 90 -30.54 14.88 3.79
N ASP A 91 -31.76 14.93 4.16
CA ASP A 91 -32.36 16.13 4.73
C ASP A 91 -31.87 16.44 6.16
#